data_3155f2831ff8d3db454da512a3013f25
#
_entry.id   3155f2831ff8d3db454da512a3013f25
#
_cell.length_a   1.000
_cell.length_b   1.000
_cell.length_c   1.000
_cell.angle_alpha   90.00
_cell.angle_beta   90.00
_cell.angle_gamma   90.00
#
_symmetry.space_group_name_H-M   'P 1'
#
loop_
_entity.id
_entity.type
_entity.pdbx_description
1 polymer ?
#
loop_
_entity_poly.entity_id
_entity_poly.type
_entity_poly.pdbx_seq_one_letter_code
_entity_poly.pdbx_strand_id
1 'polypeptide(L)'
;FIYSCYSFIPQYNNCRTNFGWLMSNETVCSKHWGLQWFSFLQMQQLQYSSSNPVLDIWQQCYKGIKQCYIFQSNIDKVVPMTISAAEYEAKKKVWLAETNFLIAYFHSVLLQNYGPVVIVDSDIPLDGEGETFFRPRKPYDECVTTIGGMFDKAIADLPLTVPSSDLGRATKVVAQALKARMYLFAASPLYNGNSEFYSDFKDQNGT
;
A
#
# COMPACT_ATOMS: atom_id res chain seq x y z
N PHE A 1 1.74 -16.29 9.60
CA PHE A 1 2.65 -15.23 9.10
C PHE A 1 2.07 -14.43 7.93
N ILE A 2 1.50 -15.07 6.87
CA ILE A 2 0.91 -14.32 5.75
C ILE A 2 -0.22 -13.36 6.20
N TYR A 3 -1.05 -13.75 7.16
CA TYR A 3 -2.10 -12.90 7.71
C TYR A 3 -1.55 -11.65 8.41
N SER A 4 -0.35 -11.71 8.97
CA SER A 4 0.33 -10.53 9.50
C SER A 4 0.66 -9.51 8.42
N CYS A 5 0.94 -9.94 7.19
CA CYS A 5 1.13 -9.02 6.06
C CYS A 5 -0.18 -8.32 5.68
N TYR A 6 -1.29 -9.07 5.66
CA TYR A 6 -2.62 -8.51 5.37
C TYR A 6 -3.11 -7.53 6.46
N SER A 7 -2.71 -7.71 7.73
CA SER A 7 -3.17 -6.85 8.83
C SER A 7 -2.75 -5.38 8.71
N PHE A 8 -1.78 -5.08 7.86
CA PHE A 8 -1.36 -3.71 7.56
C PHE A 8 -2.20 -3.03 6.48
N ILE A 9 -3.15 -3.72 5.84
CA ILE A 9 -4.05 -3.10 4.87
C ILE A 9 -4.89 -2.02 5.57
N PRO A 10 -4.90 -0.76 5.06
CA PRO A 10 -5.75 0.29 5.61
C PRO A 10 -7.23 -0.13 5.61
N GLN A 11 -7.90 0.05 6.75
CA GLN A 11 -9.29 -0.39 6.94
C GLN A 11 -10.27 0.65 6.40
N TYR A 12 -10.55 0.63 5.12
CA TYR A 12 -11.49 1.56 4.48
C TYR A 12 -12.97 1.26 4.79
N ASN A 13 -13.28 0.10 5.35
CA ASN A 13 -14.64 -0.26 5.80
C ASN A 13 -14.98 0.32 7.18
N ASN A 14 -14.02 0.89 7.89
CA ASN A 14 -14.24 1.51 9.18
C ASN A 14 -14.52 3.00 9.00
N CYS A 15 -15.71 3.45 9.38
CA CYS A 15 -16.09 4.86 9.30
C CYS A 15 -15.18 5.80 10.10
N ARG A 16 -14.39 5.28 11.05
CA ARG A 16 -13.43 6.06 11.83
C ARG A 16 -12.12 6.33 11.10
N THR A 17 -11.80 5.58 10.06
CA THR A 17 -10.54 5.63 9.33
C THR A 17 -10.69 5.85 7.83
N ASN A 18 -11.91 5.86 7.33
CA ASN A 18 -12.18 6.13 5.93
C ASN A 18 -12.41 7.63 5.69
N PHE A 19 -11.39 8.30 5.17
CA PHE A 19 -11.47 9.74 4.89
C PHE A 19 -12.50 10.10 3.82
N GLY A 20 -12.67 9.27 2.81
CA GLY A 20 -13.61 9.54 1.73
C GLY A 20 -15.04 9.75 2.26
N TRP A 21 -15.42 8.98 3.29
CA TRP A 21 -16.72 9.15 3.95
C TRP A 21 -16.74 10.36 4.89
N LEU A 22 -15.64 10.58 5.59
CA LEU A 22 -15.57 11.56 6.67
C LEU A 22 -15.34 12.98 6.16
N MET A 23 -14.72 13.15 4.99
CA MET A 23 -14.53 14.45 4.35
C MET A 23 -15.62 14.76 3.32
N SER A 24 -16.53 13.82 3.02
CA SER A 24 -17.69 14.09 2.19
C SER A 24 -18.76 14.83 3.00
N ASN A 25 -19.63 15.58 2.33
CA ASN A 25 -20.79 16.22 2.95
C ASN A 25 -21.90 15.22 3.33
N GLU A 26 -21.68 13.93 3.14
CA GLU A 26 -22.66 12.87 3.38
C GLU A 26 -22.70 12.41 4.84
N THR A 27 -21.63 12.69 5.61
CA THR A 27 -21.53 12.24 7.00
C THR A 27 -21.17 13.39 7.92
N VAL A 28 -22.02 13.63 8.93
CA VAL A 28 -21.76 14.63 9.97
C VAL A 28 -21.73 13.93 11.32
N CYS A 29 -20.70 14.18 12.11
CA CYS A 29 -20.61 13.65 13.46
C CYS A 29 -21.35 14.52 14.48
N SER A 30 -21.89 13.85 15.50
CA SER A 30 -22.53 14.53 16.62
C SER A 30 -21.54 15.47 17.33
N LYS A 31 -22.03 16.67 17.70
CA LYS A 31 -21.25 17.66 18.48
C LYS A 31 -20.78 17.16 19.85
N HIS A 32 -21.39 16.08 20.36
CA HIS A 32 -21.02 15.46 21.63
C HIS A 32 -19.79 14.58 21.56
N TRP A 33 -19.30 14.25 20.37
CA TRP A 33 -18.11 13.45 20.19
C TRP A 33 -16.88 14.36 20.18
N GLY A 34 -16.06 14.27 21.20
CA GLY A 34 -14.87 15.10 21.33
C GLY A 34 -13.83 14.82 20.22
N LEU A 35 -13.17 15.86 19.75
CA LEU A 35 -12.12 15.82 18.74
C LEU A 35 -11.00 14.79 19.04
N GLN A 36 -10.76 14.57 20.32
CA GLN A 36 -9.73 13.64 20.78
C GLN A 36 -10.04 12.16 20.55
N TRP A 37 -11.30 11.80 20.33
CA TRP A 37 -11.72 10.41 20.11
C TRP A 37 -11.71 10.02 18.64
N PHE A 38 -11.78 10.99 17.72
CA PHE A 38 -11.88 10.74 16.29
C PHE A 38 -11.03 11.74 15.53
N SER A 39 -9.89 11.29 15.04
CA SER A 39 -8.97 12.08 14.23
C SER A 39 -9.64 12.71 12.98
N PHE A 40 -10.65 12.06 12.43
CA PHE A 40 -11.39 12.60 11.28
C PHE A 40 -12.19 13.87 11.57
N LEU A 41 -12.66 14.09 12.81
CA LEU A 41 -13.30 15.34 13.18
C LEU A 41 -12.36 16.53 13.03
N GLN A 42 -11.09 16.32 13.31
CA GLN A 42 -10.06 17.34 13.07
C GLN A 42 -9.92 17.66 11.58
N MET A 43 -10.06 16.66 10.70
CA MET A 43 -10.05 16.86 9.25
C MET A 43 -11.30 17.65 8.78
N GLN A 44 -12.49 17.28 9.23
CA GLN A 44 -13.71 18.04 8.92
C GLN A 44 -13.67 19.50 9.39
N GLN A 45 -12.94 19.78 10.47
CA GLN A 45 -12.74 21.11 11.02
C GLN A 45 -11.49 21.81 10.48
N LEU A 46 -10.83 21.25 9.46
CA LEU A 46 -9.61 21.78 8.87
C LEU A 46 -8.45 21.94 9.86
N GLN A 47 -8.42 21.14 10.94
CA GLN A 47 -7.40 21.15 11.97
C GLN A 47 -6.26 20.17 11.67
N TYR A 48 -5.79 20.14 10.43
CA TYR A 48 -4.66 19.33 10.02
C TYR A 48 -3.61 20.19 9.30
N SER A 49 -2.37 19.77 9.41
CA SER A 49 -1.24 20.41 8.74
C SER A 49 -0.15 19.39 8.45
N SER A 50 0.88 19.81 7.70
CA SER A 50 2.06 18.96 7.45
C SER A 50 2.82 18.57 8.72
N SER A 51 2.74 19.39 9.78
CA SER A 51 3.34 19.11 11.09
C SER A 51 2.40 18.36 12.05
N ASN A 52 1.11 18.31 11.74
CA ASN A 52 0.11 17.54 12.50
C ASN A 52 -0.79 16.76 11.51
N PRO A 53 -0.25 15.69 10.90
CA PRO A 53 -1.03 14.83 10.02
C PRO A 53 -2.03 14.05 10.88
N VAL A 54 -3.31 14.28 10.64
CA VAL A 54 -4.40 13.61 11.37
C VAL A 54 -4.46 12.13 11.03
N LEU A 55 -3.96 11.76 9.89
CA LEU A 55 -3.93 10.38 9.42
C LEU A 55 -2.60 10.07 8.76
N ASP A 56 -1.86 9.18 9.40
CA ASP A 56 -0.57 8.72 8.92
C ASP A 56 -0.64 7.26 8.48
N ILE A 57 -0.96 7.06 7.19
CA ILE A 57 -0.85 5.73 6.57
C ILE A 57 0.55 5.45 6.01
N TRP A 58 1.44 6.44 5.98
CA TRP A 58 2.81 6.30 5.51
C TRP A 58 3.54 5.20 6.27
N GLN A 59 3.60 5.36 7.58
CA GLN A 59 4.27 4.40 8.44
C GLN A 59 3.61 3.01 8.37
N GLN A 60 2.28 2.95 8.33
CA GLN A 60 1.53 1.69 8.25
C GLN A 60 1.88 0.92 6.98
N CYS A 61 1.89 1.58 5.81
CA CYS A 61 2.21 0.95 4.53
C CYS A 61 3.66 0.46 4.49
N TYR A 62 4.63 1.27 4.92
CA TYR A 62 6.05 0.83 4.93
C TYR A 62 6.31 -0.31 5.93
N LYS A 63 5.62 -0.34 7.08
CA LYS A 63 5.64 -1.50 7.98
C LYS A 63 5.08 -2.74 7.31
N GLY A 64 3.99 -2.60 6.54
CA GLY A 64 3.41 -3.70 5.75
C GLY A 64 4.38 -4.22 4.70
N ILE A 65 5.06 -3.34 3.96
CA ILE A 65 6.09 -3.69 2.98
C ILE A 65 7.23 -4.46 3.67
N LYS A 66 7.75 -3.93 4.78
CA LYS A 66 8.81 -4.61 5.55
C LYS A 66 8.36 -5.99 6.03
N GLN A 67 7.12 -6.12 6.54
CA GLN A 67 6.58 -7.41 6.98
C GLN A 67 6.51 -8.43 5.83
N CYS A 68 6.16 -7.99 4.62
CA CYS A 68 6.16 -8.84 3.44
C CYS A 68 7.58 -9.33 3.09
N TYR A 69 8.59 -8.46 3.15
CA TYR A 69 9.96 -8.86 2.90
C TYR A 69 10.51 -9.80 3.98
N ILE A 70 10.19 -9.56 5.27
CA ILE A 70 10.52 -10.49 6.35
C ILE A 70 9.91 -11.88 6.08
N PHE A 71 8.67 -11.93 5.60
CA PHE A 71 8.04 -13.19 5.22
C PHE A 71 8.80 -13.87 4.09
N GLN A 72 9.11 -13.14 3.01
CA GLN A 72 9.84 -13.68 1.86
C GLN A 72 11.23 -14.20 2.24
N SER A 73 11.96 -13.52 3.10
CA SER A 73 13.31 -13.90 3.55
C SER A 73 13.33 -15.13 4.47
N ASN A 74 12.19 -15.51 5.04
CA ASN A 74 12.11 -16.61 5.99
C ASN A 74 11.30 -17.82 5.49
N ILE A 75 10.56 -17.71 4.41
CA ILE A 75 9.68 -18.79 3.93
C ILE A 75 10.45 -20.04 3.55
N ASP A 76 11.68 -19.90 3.04
CA ASP A 76 12.55 -21.02 2.66
C ASP A 76 13.14 -21.78 3.87
N LYS A 77 13.10 -21.17 5.05
CA LYS A 77 13.60 -21.78 6.30
C LYS A 77 12.53 -22.65 6.97
N VAL A 78 11.30 -22.62 6.47
CA VAL A 78 10.19 -23.37 7.07
C VAL A 78 10.22 -24.81 6.61
N VAL A 79 10.28 -25.74 7.56
CA VAL A 79 10.12 -27.18 7.30
C VAL A 79 8.65 -27.54 7.50
N PRO A 80 7.95 -28.01 6.47
CA PRO A 80 6.53 -28.39 6.61
C PRO A 80 6.39 -29.64 7.49
N MET A 81 5.54 -29.59 8.51
CA MET A 81 5.32 -30.71 9.43
C MET A 81 4.00 -31.45 9.16
N THR A 82 3.03 -30.80 8.53
CA THR A 82 1.66 -31.31 8.39
C THR A 82 1.21 -31.54 6.95
N ILE A 83 2.00 -31.10 5.98
CA ILE A 83 1.72 -31.24 4.55
C ILE A 83 2.95 -31.80 3.83
N SER A 84 2.75 -32.39 2.64
CA SER A 84 3.86 -32.89 1.83
C SER A 84 4.74 -31.74 1.32
N ALA A 85 6.00 -32.06 1.00
CA ALA A 85 6.93 -31.07 0.42
C ALA A 85 6.38 -30.46 -0.90
N ALA A 86 5.77 -31.27 -1.75
CA ALA A 86 5.18 -30.82 -3.01
C ALA A 86 3.99 -29.87 -2.78
N GLU A 87 3.14 -30.16 -1.81
CA GLU A 87 2.02 -29.28 -1.44
C GLU A 87 2.54 -27.96 -0.82
N TYR A 88 3.59 -28.06 -0.02
CA TYR A 88 4.23 -26.87 0.55
C TYR A 88 4.78 -25.95 -0.54
N GLU A 89 5.51 -26.47 -1.52
CA GLU A 89 6.05 -25.68 -2.62
C GLU A 89 4.95 -25.02 -3.47
N ALA A 90 3.84 -25.73 -3.72
CA ALA A 90 2.71 -25.17 -4.42
C ALA A 90 2.07 -24.00 -3.63
N LYS A 91 1.87 -24.16 -2.32
CA LYS A 91 1.36 -23.10 -1.44
C LYS A 91 2.33 -21.94 -1.30
N LYS A 92 3.61 -22.23 -1.17
CA LYS A 92 4.68 -21.22 -1.06
C LYS A 92 4.68 -20.28 -2.27
N LYS A 93 4.54 -20.84 -3.49
CA LYS A 93 4.44 -20.03 -4.72
C LYS A 93 3.29 -19.02 -4.64
N VAL A 94 2.11 -19.45 -4.18
CA VAL A 94 0.95 -18.58 -4.01
C VAL A 94 1.21 -17.54 -2.92
N TRP A 95 1.76 -17.92 -1.78
CA TRP A 95 2.05 -16.98 -0.68
C TRP A 95 3.08 -15.91 -1.08
N LEU A 96 4.08 -16.27 -1.88
CA LEU A 96 5.03 -15.31 -2.44
C LEU A 96 4.35 -14.35 -3.42
N ALA A 97 3.43 -14.84 -4.24
CA ALA A 97 2.63 -14.00 -5.13
C ALA A 97 1.72 -13.03 -4.34
N GLU A 98 1.13 -13.49 -3.23
CA GLU A 98 0.34 -12.63 -2.36
C GLU A 98 1.17 -11.55 -1.68
N THR A 99 2.38 -11.88 -1.21
CA THR A 99 3.27 -10.83 -0.64
C THR A 99 3.74 -9.84 -1.70
N ASN A 100 4.02 -10.27 -2.93
CA ASN A 100 4.31 -9.38 -4.05
C ASN A 100 3.12 -8.45 -4.35
N PHE A 101 1.89 -8.98 -4.31
CA PHE A 101 0.67 -8.20 -4.44
C PHE A 101 0.55 -7.16 -3.32
N LEU A 102 0.76 -7.54 -2.07
CA LEU A 102 0.67 -6.63 -0.92
C LEU A 102 1.71 -5.52 -0.99
N ILE A 103 2.95 -5.82 -1.41
CA ILE A 103 4.00 -4.82 -1.64
C ILE A 103 3.55 -3.81 -2.71
N ALA A 104 3.03 -4.29 -3.85
CA ALA A 104 2.51 -3.43 -4.91
C ALA A 104 1.33 -2.58 -4.42
N TYR A 105 0.41 -3.19 -3.68
CA TYR A 105 -0.76 -2.52 -3.12
C TYR A 105 -0.36 -1.41 -2.13
N PHE A 106 0.53 -1.68 -1.17
CA PHE A 106 0.98 -0.66 -0.23
C PHE A 106 1.67 0.51 -0.94
N HIS A 107 2.52 0.25 -1.92
CA HIS A 107 3.13 1.31 -2.73
C HIS A 107 2.08 2.10 -3.52
N SER A 108 1.04 1.45 -4.07
CA SER A 108 -0.03 2.15 -4.79
C SER A 108 -0.87 3.04 -3.86
N VAL A 109 -1.11 2.60 -2.62
CA VAL A 109 -1.76 3.41 -1.58
C VAL A 109 -0.91 4.61 -1.20
N LEU A 110 0.40 4.42 -1.04
CA LEU A 110 1.34 5.51 -0.78
C LEU A 110 1.36 6.52 -1.94
N LEU A 111 1.47 6.03 -3.18
CA LEU A 111 1.46 6.88 -4.39
C LEU A 111 0.18 7.73 -4.48
N GLN A 112 -0.97 7.13 -4.20
CA GLN A 112 -2.26 7.80 -4.23
C GLN A 112 -2.38 8.93 -3.20
N ASN A 113 -1.80 8.75 -2.01
CA ASN A 113 -1.98 9.69 -0.90
C ASN A 113 -0.84 10.72 -0.77
N TYR A 114 0.35 10.41 -1.27
CA TYR A 114 1.54 11.24 -1.05
C TYR A 114 2.27 11.65 -2.35
N GLY A 115 1.78 11.22 -3.51
CA GLY A 115 2.46 11.44 -4.79
C GLY A 115 3.73 10.61 -4.91
N PRO A 116 4.87 11.19 -5.34
CA PRO A 116 6.14 10.50 -5.42
C PRO A 116 6.55 9.86 -4.08
N VAL A 117 7.01 8.62 -4.13
CA VAL A 117 7.33 7.82 -2.93
C VAL A 117 8.71 7.17 -3.03
N VAL A 118 9.19 6.71 -1.89
CA VAL A 118 10.38 5.85 -1.84
C VAL A 118 9.97 4.44 -2.24
N ILE A 119 10.54 3.93 -3.31
CA ILE A 119 10.32 2.55 -3.74
C ILE A 119 11.24 1.63 -2.93
N VAL A 120 10.62 0.67 -2.24
CA VAL A 120 11.31 -0.39 -1.50
C VAL A 120 11.15 -1.67 -2.31
N ASP A 121 12.24 -2.15 -2.91
CA ASP A 121 12.30 -3.28 -3.84
C ASP A 121 12.95 -4.53 -3.25
N SER A 122 13.49 -4.42 -2.04
CA SER A 122 14.19 -5.48 -1.33
C SER A 122 14.06 -5.32 0.19
N ASP A 123 14.40 -6.35 0.93
CA ASP A 123 14.52 -6.25 2.39
C ASP A 123 15.66 -5.30 2.76
N ILE A 124 15.37 -4.33 3.62
CA ILE A 124 16.36 -3.40 4.15
C ILE A 124 16.80 -3.94 5.52
N PRO A 125 18.05 -4.40 5.66
CA PRO A 125 18.55 -4.92 6.92
C PRO A 125 18.59 -3.82 7.99
N LEU A 126 18.30 -4.17 9.25
CA LEU A 126 18.26 -3.22 10.37
C LEU A 126 19.64 -2.65 10.75
N ASP A 127 20.71 -3.35 10.36
CA ASP A 127 22.11 -2.98 10.56
C ASP A 127 22.71 -2.26 9.34
N GLY A 128 21.87 -1.86 8.37
CA GLY A 128 22.29 -1.09 7.20
C GLY A 128 22.81 0.30 7.57
N GLU A 129 23.76 0.83 6.80
CA GLU A 129 24.28 2.18 6.98
C GLU A 129 23.40 3.25 6.31
N GLY A 130 23.65 4.52 6.64
CA GLY A 130 22.78 5.67 6.38
C GLY A 130 22.12 5.76 5.00
N GLU A 131 22.85 5.53 3.89
CA GLU A 131 22.29 5.62 2.53
C GLU A 131 21.24 4.54 2.25
N THR A 132 21.29 3.41 2.94
CA THR A 132 20.30 2.34 2.82
C THR A 132 18.93 2.78 3.35
N PHE A 133 18.92 3.64 4.37
CA PHE A 133 17.69 4.13 5.01
C PHE A 133 17.20 5.46 4.41
N PHE A 134 18.09 6.33 3.96
CA PHE A 134 17.77 7.65 3.43
C PHE A 134 17.64 7.65 1.91
N ARG A 135 16.78 6.78 1.38
CA ARG A 135 16.51 6.72 -0.06
C ARG A 135 15.63 7.91 -0.49
N PRO A 136 15.97 8.59 -1.60
CA PRO A 136 15.11 9.64 -2.13
C PRO A 136 13.80 9.06 -2.68
N ARG A 137 12.78 9.90 -2.76
CA ARG A 137 11.56 9.58 -3.50
C ARG A 137 11.89 9.50 -4.99
N LYS A 138 11.26 8.55 -5.69
CA LYS A 138 11.40 8.41 -7.13
C LYS A 138 10.46 9.38 -7.86
N PRO A 139 10.79 9.81 -9.09
CA PRO A 139 9.85 10.55 -9.95
C PRO A 139 8.50 9.82 -10.04
N TYR A 140 7.41 10.58 -10.21
CA TYR A 140 6.05 10.03 -10.20
C TYR A 140 5.87 8.93 -11.25
N ASP A 141 6.29 9.18 -12.50
CA ASP A 141 6.15 8.22 -13.61
C ASP A 141 6.98 6.95 -13.39
N GLU A 142 8.17 7.09 -12.78
CA GLU A 142 8.98 5.95 -12.39
C GLU A 142 8.28 5.13 -11.30
N CYS A 143 7.64 5.80 -10.34
CA CYS A 143 6.82 5.11 -9.32
C CYS A 143 5.68 4.34 -9.97
N VAL A 144 4.91 4.97 -10.86
CA VAL A 144 3.77 4.34 -11.57
C VAL A 144 4.23 3.10 -12.34
N THR A 145 5.31 3.23 -13.10
CA THR A 145 5.86 2.13 -13.91
C THR A 145 6.35 0.97 -13.04
N THR A 146 7.10 1.30 -11.98
CA THR A 146 7.67 0.29 -11.07
C THR A 146 6.58 -0.46 -10.31
N ILE A 147 5.59 0.26 -9.76
CA ILE A 147 4.47 -0.36 -9.02
C ILE A 147 3.62 -1.21 -9.97
N GLY A 148 3.41 -0.74 -11.21
CA GLY A 148 2.76 -1.54 -12.26
C GLY A 148 3.45 -2.87 -12.52
N GLY A 149 4.78 -2.86 -12.60
CA GLY A 149 5.60 -4.08 -12.73
C GLY A 149 5.53 -5.00 -11.50
N MET A 150 5.44 -4.43 -10.28
CA MET A 150 5.23 -5.21 -9.06
C MET A 150 3.88 -5.95 -9.08
N PHE A 151 2.81 -5.30 -9.56
CA PHE A 151 1.53 -5.98 -9.78
C PHE A 151 1.63 -7.10 -10.80
N ASP A 152 2.34 -6.90 -11.92
CA ASP A 152 2.51 -7.94 -12.94
C ASP A 152 3.23 -9.17 -12.39
N LYS A 153 4.27 -8.95 -11.59
CA LYS A 153 4.97 -10.04 -10.90
C LYS A 153 4.02 -10.84 -9.99
N ALA A 154 3.13 -10.19 -9.28
CA ALA A 154 2.13 -10.87 -8.46
C ALA A 154 1.07 -11.62 -9.31
N ILE A 155 0.54 -10.96 -10.34
CA ILE A 155 -0.50 -11.49 -11.22
C ILE A 155 -0.04 -12.80 -11.89
N ALA A 156 1.23 -12.96 -12.20
CA ALA A 156 1.76 -14.17 -12.85
C ALA A 156 1.39 -15.44 -12.09
N ASP A 157 1.52 -15.43 -10.76
CA ASP A 157 1.43 -16.61 -9.90
C ASP A 157 0.22 -16.63 -8.95
N LEU A 158 -0.57 -15.54 -8.88
CA LEU A 158 -1.80 -15.52 -8.10
C LEU A 158 -2.86 -16.47 -8.68
N PRO A 159 -3.68 -17.11 -7.84
CA PRO A 159 -4.81 -17.92 -8.29
C PRO A 159 -5.92 -17.04 -8.89
N LEU A 160 -6.70 -17.61 -9.80
CA LEU A 160 -7.88 -16.94 -10.36
C LEU A 160 -9.00 -16.80 -9.31
N THR A 161 -9.18 -17.83 -8.50
CA THR A 161 -10.17 -17.91 -7.43
C THR A 161 -9.55 -18.51 -6.17
N VAL A 162 -10.16 -18.26 -5.03
CA VAL A 162 -9.79 -18.86 -3.74
C VAL A 162 -10.97 -19.63 -3.16
N PRO A 163 -10.74 -20.67 -2.34
CA PRO A 163 -11.81 -21.36 -1.64
C PRO A 163 -12.53 -20.44 -0.64
N SER A 164 -13.74 -20.81 -0.23
CA SER A 164 -14.55 -20.01 0.70
C SER A 164 -13.86 -19.75 2.06
N SER A 165 -13.01 -20.67 2.51
CA SER A 165 -12.18 -20.50 3.71
C SER A 165 -11.14 -19.37 3.61
N ASP A 166 -10.77 -18.99 2.39
CA ASP A 166 -9.73 -18.03 2.08
C ASP A 166 -10.28 -16.73 1.45
N LEU A 167 -11.58 -16.50 1.59
CA LEU A 167 -12.21 -15.25 1.11
C LEU A 167 -11.51 -14.02 1.69
N GLY A 168 -11.23 -13.06 0.80
CA GLY A 168 -10.48 -11.84 1.14
C GLY A 168 -8.98 -11.92 0.83
N ARG A 169 -8.44 -13.08 0.47
CA ARG A 169 -7.06 -13.20 -0.02
C ARG A 169 -6.94 -12.74 -1.48
N ALA A 170 -5.73 -12.36 -1.86
CA ALA A 170 -5.45 -11.84 -3.20
C ALA A 170 -5.70 -12.87 -4.30
N THR A 171 -6.33 -12.41 -5.39
CA THR A 171 -6.53 -13.17 -6.62
C THR A 171 -6.01 -12.38 -7.82
N LYS A 172 -5.83 -13.05 -8.97
CA LYS A 172 -5.48 -12.37 -10.22
C LYS A 172 -6.42 -11.22 -10.55
N VAL A 173 -7.70 -11.45 -10.40
CA VAL A 173 -8.75 -10.46 -10.72
C VAL A 173 -8.62 -9.22 -9.83
N VAL A 174 -8.43 -9.42 -8.53
CA VAL A 174 -8.23 -8.32 -7.57
C VAL A 174 -6.96 -7.53 -7.92
N ALA A 175 -5.86 -8.21 -8.19
CA ALA A 175 -4.60 -7.56 -8.53
C ALA A 175 -4.70 -6.76 -9.83
N GLN A 176 -5.35 -7.29 -10.87
CA GLN A 176 -5.59 -6.58 -12.14
C GLN A 176 -6.49 -5.35 -11.94
N ALA A 177 -7.57 -5.49 -11.16
CA ALA A 177 -8.47 -4.38 -10.88
C ALA A 177 -7.77 -3.24 -10.12
N LEU A 178 -6.95 -3.56 -9.12
CA LEU A 178 -6.20 -2.55 -8.36
C LEU A 178 -5.07 -1.92 -9.18
N LYS A 179 -4.41 -2.67 -10.04
CA LYS A 179 -3.47 -2.13 -11.02
C LYS A 179 -4.15 -1.15 -11.97
N ALA A 180 -5.30 -1.53 -12.53
CA ALA A 180 -6.08 -0.64 -13.41
C ALA A 180 -6.53 0.64 -12.69
N ARG A 181 -6.99 0.51 -11.44
CA ARG A 181 -7.35 1.66 -10.59
C ARG A 181 -6.17 2.60 -10.35
N MET A 182 -4.98 2.08 -10.10
CA MET A 182 -3.77 2.88 -9.94
C MET A 182 -3.45 3.66 -11.22
N TYR A 183 -3.52 3.03 -12.39
CA TYR A 183 -3.28 3.72 -13.66
C TYR A 183 -4.34 4.79 -13.98
N LEU A 184 -5.61 4.51 -13.70
CA LEU A 184 -6.68 5.50 -13.85
C LEU A 184 -6.45 6.73 -12.95
N PHE A 185 -6.00 6.49 -11.73
CA PHE A 185 -5.66 7.57 -10.81
C PHE A 185 -4.47 8.38 -11.31
N ALA A 186 -3.40 7.72 -11.78
CA ALA A 186 -2.23 8.37 -12.34
C ALA A 186 -2.55 9.16 -13.63
N ALA A 187 -3.47 8.67 -14.44
CA ALA A 187 -3.94 9.34 -15.66
C ALA A 187 -4.97 10.47 -15.40
N SER A 188 -5.38 10.67 -14.15
CA SER A 188 -6.37 11.70 -13.81
C SER A 188 -5.83 13.10 -14.02
N PRO A 189 -6.70 14.11 -14.24
CA PRO A 189 -6.30 15.51 -14.38
C PRO A 189 -5.52 16.05 -13.18
N LEU A 190 -5.61 15.41 -12.01
CA LEU A 190 -4.85 15.78 -10.82
C LEU A 190 -3.32 15.71 -11.07
N TYR A 191 -2.85 14.63 -11.74
CA TYR A 191 -1.43 14.41 -12.01
C TYR A 191 -1.04 14.63 -13.47
N ASN A 192 -2.01 14.78 -14.36
CA ASN A 192 -1.78 14.84 -15.79
C ASN A 192 -2.23 16.19 -16.35
N GLY A 193 -1.29 17.09 -16.56
CA GLY A 193 -1.55 18.42 -17.11
C GLY A 193 -2.14 19.43 -16.11
N ASN A 194 -2.00 19.22 -14.82
CA ASN A 194 -2.47 20.15 -13.79
C ASN A 194 -1.48 21.29 -13.57
N SER A 195 -1.49 22.27 -14.49
CA SER A 195 -0.63 23.44 -14.40
C SER A 195 -1.03 24.42 -13.30
N GLU A 196 -2.26 24.35 -12.78
CA GLU A 196 -2.74 25.25 -11.72
C GLU A 196 -2.07 24.95 -10.38
N PHE A 197 -1.96 23.66 -10.01
CA PHE A 197 -1.44 23.25 -8.70
C PHE A 197 -0.02 22.67 -8.74
N TYR A 198 0.43 22.21 -9.90
CA TYR A 198 1.70 21.49 -10.04
C TYR A 198 2.64 22.05 -11.13
N SER A 199 2.42 23.30 -11.57
CA SER A 199 3.29 23.95 -12.58
C SER A 199 4.76 23.98 -12.18
N ASP A 200 5.03 24.14 -10.88
CA ASP A 200 6.38 24.23 -10.31
C ASP A 200 6.83 22.92 -9.63
N PHE A 201 6.00 21.87 -9.73
CA PHE A 201 6.35 20.57 -9.15
C PHE A 201 7.42 19.91 -10.02
N LYS A 202 8.64 19.94 -9.55
CA LYS A 202 9.79 19.32 -10.21
C LYS A 202 10.30 18.16 -9.39
N ASP A 203 10.77 17.14 -10.08
CA ASP A 203 11.50 16.05 -9.43
C ASP A 203 12.88 16.53 -8.97
N GLN A 204 13.64 15.65 -8.32
CA GLN A 204 15.00 15.94 -7.86
C GLN A 204 15.98 16.29 -9.00
N ASN A 205 15.63 16.02 -10.26
CA ASN A 205 16.40 16.32 -11.47
C ASN A 205 15.94 17.63 -12.13
N GLY A 206 14.91 18.28 -11.60
CA GLY A 206 14.37 19.52 -12.11
C GLY A 206 13.42 19.37 -13.31
N THR A 207 12.96 18.12 -13.56
CA THR A 207 12.02 17.80 -14.63
C THR A 207 10.59 17.82 -14.14
#